data_216eb64cd0742c6cf3101217f64fc846
#
_entry.id   216eb64cd0742c6cf3101217f64fc846
#
_cell.length_a   1.000
_cell.length_b   1.000
_cell.length_c   1.000
_cell.angle_alpha   90.00
_cell.angle_beta   90.00
_cell.angle_gamma   90.00
#
_symmetry.space_group_name_H-M   'P 1'
#
loop_
_entity.id
_entity.type
_entity.pdbx_description
1 polymer ?
#
loop_
_entity_poly.entity_id
_entity_poly.type
_entity_poly.pdbx_seq_one_letter_code
_entity_poly.pdbx_strand_id
1 'polypeptide(L)'
;MELELDRQRTLLALAEAERSQAHDTAASPEQEELEKLEAQRPGLANAAAAAQLAVDDVEAEILRIQEDERKLKKRELDDKRQLSAETDPERRKDLEHDRYAAKSRIADLLYELKEAHGEVKALRNNRDVHGAKLDELDRKIEVARRAAEAVPAKEEVDTDALRAELPSGILGVYATVGAARFNGRTCNSCFLQLPPAERAEVMAVPENELPTCPNCGTLLIRVTS
;
A
#
# COMPACT_ATOMS: atom_id res chain seq x y z
N MET A 1 -26.39 -38.32 -20.73
CA MET A 1 -25.25 -38.07 -21.64
C MET A 1 -24.14 -39.02 -21.27
N GLU A 2 -23.71 -39.86 -22.23
CA GLU A 2 -22.72 -40.90 -21.95
C GLU A 2 -21.31 -40.34 -21.87
N LEU A 3 -20.60 -40.69 -20.77
CA LEU A 3 -19.20 -40.35 -20.55
C LEU A 3 -18.59 -41.40 -19.60
N GLU A 4 -17.50 -42.06 -20.03
CA GLU A 4 -16.78 -43.05 -19.23
C GLU A 4 -16.30 -42.47 -17.89
N LEU A 5 -16.23 -43.28 -16.84
CA LEU A 5 -15.91 -42.87 -15.47
C LEU A 5 -14.58 -42.09 -15.35
N ASP A 6 -13.56 -42.53 -16.09
CA ASP A 6 -12.25 -41.80 -16.05
C ASP A 6 -12.38 -40.41 -16.66
N ARG A 7 -13.11 -40.26 -17.75
CA ARG A 7 -13.39 -38.96 -18.36
C ARG A 7 -14.33 -38.08 -17.53
N GLN A 8 -15.22 -38.69 -16.71
CA GLN A 8 -15.99 -37.92 -15.73
C GLN A 8 -15.07 -37.30 -14.65
N ARG A 9 -14.03 -38.03 -14.24
CA ARG A 9 -13.01 -37.49 -13.33
C ARG A 9 -12.20 -36.37 -13.96
N THR A 10 -11.78 -36.51 -15.22
CA THR A 10 -11.11 -35.43 -15.99
C THR A 10 -12.02 -34.20 -16.11
N LEU A 11 -13.33 -34.39 -16.40
CA LEU A 11 -14.29 -33.28 -16.45
C LEU A 11 -14.44 -32.57 -15.08
N LEU A 12 -14.46 -33.33 -14.01
CA LEU A 12 -14.50 -32.77 -12.64
C LEU A 12 -13.23 -31.99 -12.33
N ALA A 13 -12.06 -32.55 -12.65
CA ALA A 13 -10.78 -31.91 -12.47
C ALA A 13 -10.69 -30.58 -13.26
N LEU A 14 -11.17 -30.57 -14.50
CA LEU A 14 -11.28 -29.37 -15.31
C LEU A 14 -12.18 -28.32 -14.65
N ALA A 15 -13.39 -28.72 -14.22
CA ALA A 15 -14.32 -27.80 -13.57
C ALA A 15 -13.82 -27.25 -12.23
N GLU A 16 -13.11 -28.04 -11.47
CA GLU A 16 -12.49 -27.62 -10.21
C GLU A 16 -11.28 -26.70 -10.46
N ALA A 17 -10.45 -26.99 -11.48
CA ALA A 17 -9.31 -26.16 -11.86
C ALA A 17 -9.77 -24.78 -12.40
N GLU A 18 -10.73 -24.74 -13.31
CA GLU A 18 -11.26 -23.48 -13.85
C GLU A 18 -11.95 -22.62 -12.77
N ARG A 19 -12.65 -23.26 -11.83
CA ARG A 19 -13.25 -22.54 -10.69
C ARG A 19 -12.18 -22.00 -9.73
N SER A 20 -11.11 -22.76 -9.50
CA SER A 20 -9.96 -22.29 -8.72
C SER A 20 -9.27 -21.12 -9.40
N GLN A 21 -8.98 -21.22 -10.72
CA GLN A 21 -8.38 -20.12 -11.49
C GLN A 21 -9.25 -18.86 -11.50
N ALA A 22 -10.58 -19.01 -11.64
CA ALA A 22 -11.50 -17.87 -11.56
C ALA A 22 -11.52 -17.20 -10.17
N HIS A 23 -11.24 -17.96 -9.12
CA HIS A 23 -11.13 -17.44 -7.75
C HIS A 23 -9.73 -16.86 -7.47
N ASP A 24 -8.70 -17.36 -8.14
CA ASP A 24 -7.31 -16.93 -7.99
C ASP A 24 -7.00 -15.59 -8.72
N THR A 25 -7.93 -15.12 -9.60
CA THR A 25 -7.86 -13.74 -10.13
C THR A 25 -8.24 -12.67 -9.11
N ALA A 26 -8.81 -13.03 -7.97
CA ALA A 26 -8.96 -12.14 -6.83
C ALA A 26 -7.64 -12.15 -6.04
N ALA A 27 -7.08 -10.96 -5.77
CA ALA A 27 -5.90 -10.81 -4.93
C ALA A 27 -6.11 -11.51 -3.57
N SER A 28 -5.07 -12.14 -3.04
CA SER A 28 -5.17 -12.73 -1.70
C SER A 28 -5.37 -11.62 -0.66
N PRO A 29 -5.98 -11.90 0.50
CA PRO A 29 -6.12 -10.92 1.59
C PRO A 29 -4.79 -10.28 1.99
N GLU A 30 -3.69 -11.05 1.91
CA GLU A 30 -2.34 -10.58 2.20
C GLU A 30 -1.84 -9.62 1.13
N GLN A 31 -2.16 -9.86 -0.15
CA GLN A 31 -1.85 -8.97 -1.26
C GLN A 31 -2.66 -7.67 -1.19
N GLU A 32 -3.96 -7.75 -0.88
CA GLU A 32 -4.81 -6.57 -0.69
C GLU A 32 -4.32 -5.69 0.46
N GLU A 33 -3.90 -6.29 1.57
CA GLU A 33 -3.34 -5.54 2.70
C GLU A 33 -1.99 -4.90 2.35
N LEU A 34 -1.11 -5.60 1.61
CA LEU A 34 0.14 -5.04 1.11
C LEU A 34 -0.11 -3.84 0.21
N GLU A 35 -0.98 -3.95 -0.79
CA GLU A 35 -1.33 -2.85 -1.70
C GLU A 35 -1.89 -1.64 -0.95
N LYS A 36 -2.74 -1.88 0.04
CA LYS A 36 -3.32 -0.82 0.87
C LYS A 36 -2.27 -0.08 1.70
N LEU A 37 -1.30 -0.79 2.27
CA LEU A 37 -0.21 -0.19 3.02
C LEU A 37 0.75 0.56 2.09
N GLU A 38 1.10 -0.02 0.94
CA GLU A 38 1.94 0.63 -0.07
C GLU A 38 1.30 1.89 -0.64
N ALA A 39 -0.02 1.91 -0.83
CA ALA A 39 -0.76 3.09 -1.26
C ALA A 39 -0.71 4.27 -0.26
N GLN A 40 -0.54 4.01 1.04
CA GLN A 40 -0.42 5.05 2.07
C GLN A 40 0.99 5.66 2.13
N ARG A 41 2.00 4.91 1.71
CA ARG A 41 3.42 5.28 1.83
C ARG A 41 3.78 6.61 1.18
N PRO A 42 3.34 6.93 -0.06
CA PRO A 42 3.66 8.21 -0.71
C PRO A 42 3.19 9.42 0.08
N GLY A 43 1.98 9.35 0.68
CA GLY A 43 1.42 10.43 1.49
C GLY A 43 2.27 10.72 2.73
N LEU A 44 2.67 9.67 3.47
CA LEU A 44 3.54 9.83 4.64
C LEU A 44 4.96 10.25 4.27
N ALA A 45 5.51 9.74 3.16
CA ALA A 45 6.82 10.15 2.67
C ALA A 45 6.84 11.64 2.30
N ASN A 46 5.81 12.13 1.62
CA ASN A 46 5.67 13.56 1.30
C ASN A 46 5.54 14.42 2.56
N ALA A 47 4.78 13.96 3.57
CA ALA A 47 4.64 14.67 4.84
C ALA A 47 5.97 14.72 5.61
N ALA A 48 6.75 13.64 5.63
CA ALA A 48 8.07 13.59 6.24
C ALA A 48 9.07 14.51 5.51
N ALA A 49 9.06 14.50 4.18
CA ALA A 49 9.90 15.38 3.36
C ALA A 49 9.55 16.86 3.58
N ALA A 50 8.26 17.21 3.61
CA ALA A 50 7.81 18.57 3.88
C ALA A 50 8.22 19.04 5.29
N ALA A 51 8.13 18.16 6.29
CA ALA A 51 8.57 18.46 7.64
C ALA A 51 10.09 18.66 7.74
N GLN A 52 10.89 17.89 6.98
CA GLN A 52 12.34 18.10 6.90
C GLN A 52 12.66 19.43 6.23
N LEU A 53 12.01 19.74 5.10
CA LEU A 53 12.23 21.00 4.38
C LEU A 53 11.92 22.22 5.27
N ALA A 54 10.86 22.16 6.07
CA ALA A 54 10.54 23.24 7.01
C ALA A 54 11.64 23.44 8.07
N VAL A 55 12.30 22.38 8.54
CA VAL A 55 13.46 22.47 9.42
C VAL A 55 14.64 23.15 8.70
N ASP A 56 14.95 22.69 7.49
CA ASP A 56 16.07 23.20 6.70
C ASP A 56 15.92 24.71 6.38
N ASP A 57 14.68 25.15 6.08
CA ASP A 57 14.37 26.56 5.81
C ASP A 57 14.65 27.46 7.03
N VAL A 58 14.22 27.07 8.22
CA VAL A 58 14.46 27.85 9.45
C VAL A 58 15.92 27.77 9.88
N GLU A 59 16.60 26.63 9.69
CA GLU A 59 18.05 26.54 9.94
C GLU A 59 18.85 27.44 9.00
N ALA A 60 18.46 27.55 7.74
CA ALA A 60 19.05 28.49 6.78
C ALA A 60 18.80 29.95 7.19
N GLU A 61 17.61 30.26 7.71
CA GLU A 61 17.29 31.59 8.25
C GLU A 61 18.15 31.94 9.47
N ILE A 62 18.31 31.01 10.41
CA ILE A 62 19.21 31.18 11.58
C ILE A 62 20.61 31.54 11.10
N LEU A 63 21.15 30.86 10.10
CA LEU A 63 22.48 31.15 9.58
C LEU A 63 22.57 32.55 8.96
N ARG A 64 21.53 33.01 8.25
CA ARG A 64 21.45 34.39 7.71
C ARG A 64 21.43 35.43 8.81
N ILE A 65 20.60 35.25 9.83
CA ILE A 65 20.52 36.18 10.98
C ILE A 65 21.87 36.26 11.70
N GLN A 66 22.54 35.13 11.92
CA GLN A 66 23.85 35.09 12.56
C GLN A 66 24.93 35.81 11.74
N GLU A 67 24.88 35.67 10.40
CA GLU A 67 25.83 36.39 9.54
C GLU A 67 25.59 37.91 9.54
N ASP A 68 24.33 38.34 9.52
CA ASP A 68 23.98 39.74 9.57
C ASP A 68 24.31 40.37 10.94
N GLU A 69 24.09 39.63 12.03
CA GLU A 69 24.51 40.05 13.36
C GLU A 69 26.06 40.21 13.43
N ARG A 70 26.81 39.28 12.84
CA ARG A 70 28.28 39.35 12.81
C ARG A 70 28.75 40.57 12.03
N LYS A 71 28.15 40.89 10.87
CA LYS A 71 28.47 42.07 10.06
C LYS A 71 28.19 43.35 10.82
N LEU A 72 27.03 43.44 11.48
CA LEU A 72 26.66 44.62 12.27
C LEU A 72 27.54 44.81 13.50
N LYS A 73 27.90 43.75 14.21
CA LYS A 73 28.87 43.82 15.32
C LYS A 73 30.23 44.33 14.87
N LYS A 74 30.69 43.89 13.68
CA LYS A 74 31.95 44.38 13.11
C LYS A 74 31.86 45.88 12.80
N ARG A 75 30.77 46.31 12.16
CA ARG A 75 30.51 47.71 11.84
C ARG A 75 30.45 48.56 13.12
N GLU A 76 29.70 48.15 14.13
CA GLU A 76 29.61 48.84 15.43
C GLU A 76 30.99 49.03 16.09
N LEU A 77 31.85 48.00 15.99
CA LEU A 77 33.21 48.07 16.52
C LEU A 77 34.09 49.02 15.72
N ASP A 78 33.96 49.05 14.40
CA ASP A 78 34.71 49.98 13.55
C ASP A 78 34.27 51.44 13.77
N ASP A 79 32.94 51.69 13.84
CA ASP A 79 32.38 52.98 14.18
C ASP A 79 32.87 53.47 15.58
N LYS A 80 32.94 52.55 16.56
CA LYS A 80 33.49 52.84 17.89
C LYS A 80 34.95 53.29 17.84
N ARG A 81 35.77 52.61 17.00
CA ARG A 81 37.20 52.98 16.80
C ARG A 81 37.36 54.33 16.13
N GLN A 82 36.55 54.57 15.07
CA GLN A 82 36.55 55.86 14.37
C GLN A 82 36.11 56.99 15.30
N LEU A 83 35.05 56.80 16.07
CA LEU A 83 34.54 57.78 17.03
C LEU A 83 35.60 58.19 18.08
N SER A 84 36.47 57.26 18.46
CA SER A 84 37.53 57.56 19.43
C SER A 84 38.67 58.41 18.84
N ALA A 85 38.83 58.42 17.54
CA ALA A 85 39.88 59.16 16.83
C ALA A 85 39.36 60.47 16.18
N GLU A 86 38.05 60.59 15.97
CA GLU A 86 37.43 61.72 15.26
C GLU A 86 37.33 62.96 16.16
N THR A 87 37.69 64.12 15.63
CA THR A 87 37.67 65.41 16.31
C THR A 87 36.58 66.37 15.80
N ASP A 88 36.05 66.13 14.57
CA ASP A 88 35.00 66.93 14.02
C ASP A 88 33.65 66.62 14.73
N PRO A 89 32.98 67.65 15.29
CA PRO A 89 31.73 67.44 16.05
C PRO A 89 30.57 66.88 15.21
N GLU A 90 30.45 67.24 13.90
CA GLU A 90 29.37 66.74 13.05
C GLU A 90 29.59 65.26 12.69
N ARG A 91 30.79 64.90 12.27
CA ARG A 91 31.16 63.50 12.00
C ARG A 91 31.04 62.61 13.27
N ARG A 92 31.33 63.16 14.42
CA ARG A 92 31.11 62.42 15.69
C ARG A 92 29.66 62.10 15.93
N LYS A 93 28.72 63.04 15.63
CA LYS A 93 27.28 62.82 15.73
C LYS A 93 26.80 61.75 14.75
N ASP A 94 27.28 61.77 13.51
CA ASP A 94 26.93 60.75 12.51
C ASP A 94 27.41 59.36 12.97
N LEU A 95 28.64 59.21 13.42
CA LEU A 95 29.19 57.96 13.95
C LEU A 95 28.45 57.47 15.21
N GLU A 96 28.04 58.38 16.11
CA GLU A 96 27.21 58.04 17.27
C GLU A 96 25.83 57.54 16.86
N HIS A 97 25.21 58.18 15.85
CA HIS A 97 23.93 57.76 15.29
C HIS A 97 24.01 56.39 14.61
N ASP A 98 25.02 56.18 13.73
CA ASP A 98 25.24 54.92 13.05
C ASP A 98 25.48 53.78 14.04
N ARG A 99 26.30 54.05 15.06
CA ARG A 99 26.57 53.08 16.11
C ARG A 99 25.32 52.75 16.95
N TYR A 100 24.47 53.74 17.24
CA TYR A 100 23.20 53.52 17.92
C TYR A 100 22.25 52.65 17.06
N ALA A 101 22.12 52.97 15.79
CA ALA A 101 21.31 52.20 14.84
C ALA A 101 21.79 50.75 14.71
N ALA A 102 23.11 50.55 14.58
CA ALA A 102 23.69 49.21 14.54
C ALA A 102 23.40 48.41 15.83
N LYS A 103 23.52 49.02 17.01
CA LYS A 103 23.18 48.36 18.28
C LYS A 103 21.71 47.98 18.38
N SER A 104 20.81 48.88 17.96
CA SER A 104 19.36 48.59 17.95
C SER A 104 19.07 47.40 17.06
N ARG A 105 19.62 47.39 15.83
CA ARG A 105 19.40 46.29 14.89
C ARG A 105 20.01 44.97 15.38
N ILE A 106 21.18 45.00 16.06
CA ILE A 106 21.74 43.82 16.72
C ILE A 106 20.80 43.25 17.78
N ALA A 107 20.18 44.12 18.60
CA ALA A 107 19.20 43.68 19.59
C ALA A 107 17.98 43.01 18.95
N ASP A 108 17.47 43.58 17.84
CA ASP A 108 16.35 42.99 17.05
C ASP A 108 16.74 41.61 16.51
N LEU A 109 17.91 41.48 15.87
CA LEU A 109 18.41 40.23 15.33
C LEU A 109 18.59 39.15 16.41
N LEU A 110 19.03 39.53 17.61
CA LEU A 110 19.14 38.58 18.74
C LEU A 110 17.76 38.09 19.19
N TYR A 111 16.76 38.95 19.13
CA TYR A 111 15.37 38.52 19.39
C TYR A 111 14.82 37.59 18.30
N GLU A 112 14.99 37.97 17.02
CA GLU A 112 14.63 37.12 15.87
C GLU A 112 15.33 35.75 15.98
N LEU A 113 16.63 35.71 16.31
CA LEU A 113 17.37 34.47 16.47
C LEU A 113 16.81 33.58 17.58
N LYS A 114 16.40 34.18 18.70
CA LYS A 114 15.79 33.45 19.82
C LYS A 114 14.45 32.80 19.39
N GLU A 115 13.63 33.54 18.64
CA GLU A 115 12.35 33.03 18.12
C GLU A 115 12.59 31.88 17.12
N ALA A 116 13.50 32.07 16.16
CA ALA A 116 13.86 31.05 15.18
C ALA A 116 14.41 29.76 15.84
N HIS A 117 15.17 29.88 16.90
CA HIS A 117 15.62 28.71 17.70
C HIS A 117 14.46 28.00 18.42
N GLY A 118 13.45 28.74 18.85
CA GLY A 118 12.21 28.15 19.39
C GLY A 118 11.42 27.39 18.33
N GLU A 119 11.28 28.01 17.17
CA GLU A 119 10.57 27.44 16.03
C GLU A 119 11.24 26.17 15.49
N VAL A 120 12.56 26.20 15.25
CA VAL A 120 13.28 25.02 14.73
C VAL A 120 13.17 23.83 15.68
N LYS A 121 13.11 24.08 16.99
CA LYS A 121 12.90 23.01 17.97
C LYS A 121 11.53 22.35 17.81
N ALA A 122 10.47 23.12 17.59
CA ALA A 122 9.13 22.60 17.34
C ALA A 122 9.04 21.85 16.01
N LEU A 123 9.67 22.39 14.96
CA LEU A 123 9.72 21.77 13.64
C LEU A 123 10.50 20.44 13.64
N ARG A 124 11.62 20.37 14.37
CA ARG A 124 12.37 19.11 14.54
C ARG A 124 11.52 18.03 15.22
N ASN A 125 10.77 18.39 16.26
CA ASN A 125 9.84 17.45 16.89
C ASN A 125 8.78 16.96 15.91
N ASN A 126 8.23 17.86 15.09
CA ASN A 126 7.25 17.50 14.05
C ASN A 126 7.86 16.56 12.98
N ARG A 127 9.06 16.87 12.49
CA ARG A 127 9.83 16.01 11.58
C ARG A 127 10.03 14.61 12.16
N ASP A 128 10.45 14.53 13.42
CA ASP A 128 10.71 13.24 14.09
C ASP A 128 9.43 12.40 14.22
N VAL A 129 8.28 13.04 14.49
CA VAL A 129 6.98 12.37 14.50
C VAL A 129 6.60 11.82 13.12
N HIS A 130 6.81 12.60 12.05
CA HIS A 130 6.52 12.14 10.69
C HIS A 130 7.49 11.05 10.24
N GLY A 131 8.77 11.16 10.57
CA GLY A 131 9.77 10.12 10.33
C GLY A 131 9.41 8.80 11.01
N ALA A 132 9.07 8.85 12.30
CA ALA A 132 8.68 7.65 13.05
C ALA A 132 7.42 6.97 12.48
N LYS A 133 6.44 7.74 11.98
CA LYS A 133 5.25 7.18 11.31
C LYS A 133 5.60 6.50 9.99
N LEU A 134 6.50 7.08 9.22
CA LEU A 134 6.98 6.48 7.97
C LEU A 134 7.73 5.18 8.23
N ASP A 135 8.65 5.18 9.20
CA ASP A 135 9.40 3.98 9.60
C ASP A 135 8.48 2.86 10.11
N GLU A 136 7.42 3.21 10.83
CA GLU A 136 6.42 2.23 11.30
C GLU A 136 5.64 1.64 10.12
N LEU A 137 5.24 2.47 9.15
CA LEU A 137 4.56 2.00 7.95
C LEU A 137 5.47 1.10 7.11
N ASP A 138 6.74 1.47 6.93
CA ASP A 138 7.71 0.67 6.17
C ASP A 138 7.93 -0.71 6.82
N ARG A 139 7.94 -0.79 8.15
CA ARG A 139 7.98 -2.10 8.84
C ARG A 139 6.71 -2.92 8.59
N LYS A 140 5.53 -2.29 8.59
CA LYS A 140 4.26 -2.98 8.30
C LYS A 140 4.23 -3.49 6.87
N ILE A 141 4.69 -2.70 5.90
CA ILE A 141 4.81 -3.09 4.50
C ILE A 141 5.73 -4.31 4.36
N GLU A 142 6.88 -4.30 5.04
CA GLU A 142 7.82 -5.42 4.98
C GLU A 142 7.23 -6.73 5.57
N VAL A 143 6.46 -6.62 6.66
CA VAL A 143 5.75 -7.77 7.23
C VAL A 143 4.66 -8.28 6.29
N ALA A 144 3.84 -7.38 5.73
CA ALA A 144 2.78 -7.74 4.78
C ALA A 144 3.35 -8.35 3.49
N ARG A 145 4.48 -7.85 3.00
CA ARG A 145 5.18 -8.41 1.82
C ARG A 145 5.61 -9.85 2.06
N ARG A 146 6.23 -10.13 3.20
CA ARG A 146 6.62 -11.50 3.56
C ARG A 146 5.41 -12.42 3.72
N ALA A 147 4.30 -11.90 4.25
CA ALA A 147 3.06 -12.67 4.35
C ALA A 147 2.50 -13.00 2.97
N ALA A 148 2.46 -12.02 2.05
CA ALA A 148 2.02 -12.22 0.68
C ALA A 148 2.92 -13.18 -0.11
N GLU A 149 4.24 -13.12 0.09
CA GLU A 149 5.21 -14.05 -0.51
C GLU A 149 5.13 -15.47 0.07
N ALA A 150 4.70 -15.62 1.32
CA ALA A 150 4.54 -16.90 1.99
C ALA A 150 3.26 -17.65 1.58
N VAL A 151 2.33 -16.99 0.89
CA VAL A 151 1.15 -17.67 0.33
C VAL A 151 1.62 -18.64 -0.74
N PRO A 152 1.42 -19.96 -0.56
CA PRO A 152 1.90 -20.95 -1.52
C PRO A 152 1.23 -20.70 -2.86
N ALA A 153 2.03 -20.62 -3.93
CA ALA A 153 1.51 -20.65 -5.28
C ALA A 153 0.73 -21.96 -5.44
N LYS A 154 -0.57 -21.86 -5.75
CA LYS A 154 -1.35 -23.04 -6.09
C LYS A 154 -0.77 -23.66 -7.36
N GLU A 155 -0.72 -25.00 -7.38
CA GLU A 155 -0.31 -25.72 -8.58
C GLU A 155 -1.23 -25.31 -9.73
N GLU A 156 -0.67 -24.71 -10.78
CA GLU A 156 -1.40 -24.43 -12.02
C GLU A 156 -1.72 -25.75 -12.70
N VAL A 157 -2.98 -26.12 -12.64
CA VAL A 157 -3.48 -27.28 -13.38
C VAL A 157 -3.61 -26.89 -14.86
N ASP A 158 -2.96 -27.64 -15.75
CA ASP A 158 -3.08 -27.43 -17.20
C ASP A 158 -4.50 -27.78 -17.68
N THR A 159 -5.36 -26.77 -17.73
CA THR A 159 -6.74 -26.90 -18.16
C THR A 159 -6.87 -27.24 -19.66
N ASP A 160 -5.89 -26.87 -20.49
CA ASP A 160 -5.90 -27.17 -21.91
C ASP A 160 -5.59 -28.65 -22.16
N ALA A 161 -4.67 -29.25 -21.39
CA ALA A 161 -4.43 -30.68 -21.42
C ALA A 161 -5.69 -31.48 -21.01
N LEU A 162 -6.37 -31.07 -19.92
CA LEU A 162 -7.60 -31.70 -19.46
C LEU A 162 -8.74 -31.56 -20.50
N ARG A 163 -8.85 -30.44 -21.19
CA ARG A 163 -9.83 -30.24 -22.27
C ARG A 163 -9.56 -31.15 -23.48
N ALA A 164 -8.29 -31.37 -23.83
CA ALA A 164 -7.92 -32.21 -24.94
C ALA A 164 -8.31 -33.70 -24.75
N GLU A 165 -8.46 -34.16 -23.51
CA GLU A 165 -8.88 -35.54 -23.18
C GLU A 165 -10.42 -35.75 -23.31
N LEU A 166 -11.21 -34.66 -23.40
CA LEU A 166 -12.66 -34.70 -23.36
C LEU A 166 -13.29 -34.60 -24.75
N PRO A 167 -14.38 -35.33 -25.01
CA PRO A 167 -15.09 -35.20 -26.27
C PRO A 167 -15.68 -33.81 -26.49
N SER A 168 -15.59 -33.28 -27.71
CA SER A 168 -16.08 -31.95 -28.08
C SER A 168 -17.56 -31.72 -27.76
N GLY A 169 -18.39 -32.75 -27.89
CA GLY A 169 -19.82 -32.71 -27.55
C GLY A 169 -20.06 -32.47 -26.04
N ILE A 170 -19.22 -33.06 -25.19
CA ILE A 170 -19.26 -32.86 -23.73
C ILE A 170 -18.78 -31.45 -23.37
N LEU A 171 -17.68 -30.99 -23.99
CA LEU A 171 -17.16 -29.62 -23.78
C LEU A 171 -18.17 -28.55 -24.16
N GLY A 172 -18.95 -28.77 -25.25
CA GLY A 172 -20.01 -27.84 -25.66
C GLY A 172 -21.11 -27.71 -24.60
N VAL A 173 -21.54 -28.81 -24.01
CA VAL A 173 -22.55 -28.79 -22.94
C VAL A 173 -21.94 -28.21 -21.66
N TYR A 174 -20.72 -28.64 -21.31
CA TYR A 174 -19.99 -28.11 -20.14
C TYR A 174 -19.83 -26.59 -20.19
N ALA A 175 -19.48 -26.02 -21.33
CA ALA A 175 -19.37 -24.57 -21.51
C ALA A 175 -20.68 -23.80 -21.24
N THR A 176 -21.84 -24.49 -21.39
CA THR A 176 -23.16 -23.88 -21.18
C THR A 176 -23.68 -24.04 -19.75
N VAL A 177 -23.52 -25.22 -19.14
CA VAL A 177 -24.15 -25.55 -17.86
C VAL A 177 -23.14 -25.82 -16.73
N GLY A 178 -21.86 -25.97 -17.07
CA GLY A 178 -20.80 -26.32 -16.12
C GLY A 178 -20.86 -27.76 -15.65
N ALA A 179 -19.92 -28.14 -14.76
CA ALA A 179 -19.91 -29.43 -14.09
C ALA A 179 -19.56 -29.26 -12.60
N ALA A 180 -20.06 -30.14 -11.75
CA ALA A 180 -19.80 -30.10 -10.31
C ALA A 180 -19.84 -31.47 -9.67
N ARG A 181 -19.13 -31.64 -8.58
CA ARG A 181 -19.18 -32.80 -7.74
C ARG A 181 -20.55 -32.94 -7.09
N PHE A 182 -21.03 -34.19 -7.06
CA PHE A 182 -22.20 -34.58 -6.28
C PHE A 182 -21.78 -35.60 -5.22
N ASN A 183 -21.95 -35.26 -3.95
CA ASN A 183 -21.54 -36.11 -2.82
C ASN A 183 -22.68 -37.05 -2.34
N GLY A 184 -23.67 -37.35 -3.20
CA GLY A 184 -24.84 -38.17 -2.85
C GLY A 184 -25.96 -37.40 -2.15
N ARG A 185 -25.75 -36.12 -1.79
CA ARG A 185 -26.75 -35.31 -1.09
C ARG A 185 -26.80 -33.86 -1.61
N THR A 186 -25.65 -33.24 -1.88
CA THR A 186 -25.51 -31.83 -2.21
C THR A 186 -24.86 -31.64 -3.58
N CYS A 187 -25.37 -30.70 -4.37
CA CYS A 187 -24.71 -30.21 -5.56
C CYS A 187 -23.65 -29.17 -5.20
N ASN A 188 -22.40 -29.39 -5.58
CA ASN A 188 -21.29 -28.46 -5.29
C ASN A 188 -21.20 -27.26 -6.26
N SER A 189 -22.23 -27.05 -7.12
CA SER A 189 -22.37 -25.83 -7.92
C SER A 189 -23.30 -24.83 -7.24
N CYS A 190 -24.54 -25.25 -6.92
CA CYS A 190 -25.53 -24.40 -6.27
C CYS A 190 -25.56 -24.53 -4.72
N PHE A 191 -24.79 -25.46 -4.17
CA PHE A 191 -24.70 -25.77 -2.74
C PHE A 191 -26.00 -26.18 -2.05
N LEU A 192 -27.03 -26.54 -2.83
CA LEU A 192 -28.31 -26.99 -2.32
C LEU A 192 -28.32 -28.50 -2.08
N GLN A 193 -28.95 -28.92 -1.00
CA GLN A 193 -29.24 -30.32 -0.76
C GLN A 193 -30.48 -30.74 -1.60
N LEU A 194 -30.35 -31.81 -2.37
CA LEU A 194 -31.43 -32.36 -3.13
C LEU A 194 -32.40 -33.11 -2.23
N PRO A 195 -33.73 -32.96 -2.44
CA PRO A 195 -34.75 -33.77 -1.78
C PRO A 195 -34.57 -35.27 -2.05
N PRO A 196 -35.09 -36.17 -1.20
CA PRO A 196 -34.87 -37.61 -1.35
C PRO A 196 -35.31 -38.17 -2.70
N ALA A 197 -36.42 -37.67 -3.29
CA ALA A 197 -36.90 -38.11 -4.60
C ALA A 197 -35.91 -37.72 -5.71
N GLU A 198 -35.48 -36.46 -5.76
CA GLU A 198 -34.53 -35.96 -6.77
C GLU A 198 -33.16 -36.64 -6.63
N ARG A 199 -32.71 -36.95 -5.41
CA ARG A 199 -31.46 -37.72 -5.18
C ARG A 199 -31.58 -39.11 -5.78
N ALA A 200 -32.73 -39.78 -5.60
CA ALA A 200 -32.97 -41.10 -6.15
C ALA A 200 -32.93 -41.09 -7.68
N GLU A 201 -33.50 -40.06 -8.31
CA GLU A 201 -33.44 -39.87 -9.77
C GLU A 201 -31.98 -39.67 -10.23
N VAL A 202 -31.21 -38.81 -9.61
CA VAL A 202 -29.80 -38.57 -9.94
C VAL A 202 -28.95 -39.84 -9.74
N MET A 203 -29.22 -40.64 -8.72
CA MET A 203 -28.50 -41.88 -8.43
C MET A 203 -28.97 -43.07 -9.33
N ALA A 204 -30.18 -43.02 -9.90
CA ALA A 204 -30.69 -44.05 -10.78
C ALA A 204 -30.12 -43.97 -12.21
N VAL A 205 -29.51 -42.84 -12.59
CA VAL A 205 -28.84 -42.70 -13.90
C VAL A 205 -27.64 -43.65 -13.96
N PRO A 206 -27.43 -44.36 -15.10
CA PRO A 206 -26.30 -45.28 -15.28
C PRO A 206 -24.95 -44.62 -14.94
N GLU A 207 -23.97 -45.41 -14.47
CA GLU A 207 -22.67 -44.86 -14.04
C GLU A 207 -21.88 -44.18 -15.17
N ASN A 208 -22.05 -44.65 -16.39
CA ASN A 208 -21.47 -44.09 -17.62
C ASN A 208 -22.24 -42.88 -18.18
N GLU A 209 -23.26 -42.39 -17.48
CA GLU A 209 -24.02 -41.22 -17.85
C GLU A 209 -23.92 -40.10 -16.79
N LEU A 210 -23.88 -38.85 -17.27
CA LEU A 210 -23.87 -37.66 -16.44
C LEU A 210 -25.32 -37.21 -16.16
N PRO A 211 -25.78 -37.28 -14.90
CA PRO A 211 -27.04 -36.65 -14.51
C PRO A 211 -26.86 -35.12 -14.42
N THR A 212 -27.99 -34.41 -14.47
CA THR A 212 -28.03 -32.95 -14.27
C THR A 212 -28.65 -32.59 -12.93
N CYS A 213 -28.21 -31.50 -12.33
CA CYS A 213 -28.83 -30.98 -11.12
C CYS A 213 -30.24 -30.44 -11.45
N PRO A 214 -31.32 -30.90 -10.80
CA PRO A 214 -32.67 -30.41 -11.03
C PRO A 214 -32.86 -28.93 -10.70
N ASN A 215 -32.05 -28.39 -9.80
CA ASN A 215 -32.15 -27.00 -9.37
C ASN A 215 -31.40 -26.02 -10.27
N CYS A 216 -30.16 -26.34 -10.70
CA CYS A 216 -29.30 -25.41 -11.43
C CYS A 216 -28.88 -25.89 -12.83
N GLY A 217 -29.25 -27.11 -13.26
CA GLY A 217 -28.94 -27.65 -14.56
C GLY A 217 -27.49 -28.11 -14.78
N THR A 218 -26.59 -27.90 -13.82
CA THR A 218 -25.16 -28.28 -13.89
C THR A 218 -25.00 -29.80 -14.01
N LEU A 219 -24.05 -30.26 -14.82
CA LEU A 219 -23.68 -31.68 -14.92
C LEU A 219 -23.14 -32.17 -13.57
N LEU A 220 -23.67 -33.25 -13.05
CA LEU A 220 -23.25 -33.81 -11.78
C LEU A 220 -22.33 -35.02 -11.99
N ILE A 221 -21.14 -34.97 -11.34
CA ILE A 221 -20.21 -36.07 -11.31
C ILE A 221 -20.31 -36.72 -9.92
N ARG A 222 -20.75 -37.99 -9.95
CA ARG A 222 -20.92 -38.78 -8.72
C ARG A 222 -19.57 -39.29 -8.27
N VAL A 223 -19.13 -38.86 -7.11
CA VAL A 223 -17.89 -39.36 -6.48
C VAL A 223 -18.31 -40.44 -5.48
N THR A 224 -18.16 -41.69 -5.88
CA THR A 224 -18.21 -42.80 -4.92
C THR A 224 -16.96 -42.75 -4.06
N SER A 225 -17.15 -42.64 -2.74
CA SER A 225 -16.09 -42.71 -1.73
C SER A 225 -15.44 -44.07 -1.74
#